data_374ca8f64ef0b1dfe4fd0351cf1b6e43
#
_entry.id   374ca8f64ef0b1dfe4fd0351cf1b6e43
#
_cell.length_a   1.000
_cell.length_b   1.000
_cell.length_c   1.000
_cell.angle_alpha   90.00
_cell.angle_beta   90.00
_cell.angle_gamma   90.00
#
_symmetry.space_group_name_H-M   'P 1'
#
loop_
_entity.id
_entity.type
_entity.pdbx_description
1 polymer ?
#
loop_
_entity_poly.entity_id
_entity_poly.type
_entity_poly.pdbx_seq_one_letter_code
_entity_poly.pdbx_strand_id
1 'polypeptide(L)'
;MSTKLITLLSLLLAFTMAAAAADVTGKWVAQIAGRNGQTREQTFNLKADGANLTGTVSGRQGADTAISAGKIDGDKISFVVKMERGGNTVEQKYSGIVAGDELKMKREGGQGAATEFTAKRAK
;
A
#
# COMPACT_ATOMS: atom_id res chain seq x y z
N MET A 1 -36.39 -23.95 -28.11
CA MET A 1 -36.45 -24.08 -27.19
C MET A 1 -35.38 -23.98 -26.33
N SER A 2 -34.79 -24.57 -26.00
CA SER A 2 -33.73 -24.62 -25.26
C SER A 2 -32.87 -23.50 -25.20
N THR A 3 -32.81 -22.83 -26.00
CA THR A 3 -32.03 -21.73 -26.05
C THR A 3 -31.81 -20.97 -24.84
N LYS A 4 -32.69 -20.59 -24.32
CA LYS A 4 -32.56 -19.77 -23.21
C LYS A 4 -31.43 -19.97 -22.39
N LEU A 5 -31.20 -20.92 -22.01
CA LEU A 5 -30.22 -21.18 -21.16
C LEU A 5 -29.02 -20.42 -21.36
N ILE A 6 -28.54 -20.37 -22.25
CA ILE A 6 -27.39 -19.71 -22.51
C ILE A 6 -27.18 -18.49 -21.81
N THR A 7 -28.01 -17.73 -21.96
CA THR A 7 -27.91 -16.53 -21.40
C THR A 7 -27.24 -16.44 -20.13
N LEU A 8 -27.67 -17.02 -19.33
CA LEU A 8 -27.16 -16.86 -18.09
C LEU A 8 -25.75 -16.78 -18.02
N LEU A 9 -25.12 -17.57 -18.49
CA LEU A 9 -23.77 -17.62 -18.37
C LEU A 9 -23.19 -16.31 -18.51
N SER A 10 -23.59 -15.65 -19.29
CA SER A 10 -23.00 -14.43 -19.54
C SER A 10 -22.81 -13.67 -18.35
N LEU A 11 -23.68 -13.52 -17.65
CA LEU A 11 -23.57 -12.68 -16.61
C LEU A 11 -22.48 -13.02 -15.80
N LEU A 12 -22.32 -14.08 -15.56
CA LEU A 12 -21.38 -14.41 -14.71
C LEU A 12 -20.15 -13.72 -14.98
N LEU A 13 -19.75 -13.66 -16.03
CA LEU A 13 -18.53 -13.11 -16.29
C LEU A 13 -18.51 -11.82 -15.77
N ALA A 14 -19.50 -11.32 -15.77
CA ALA A 14 -19.57 -10.01 -15.34
C ALA A 14 -18.90 -9.93 -14.05
N PHE A 15 -19.06 -10.63 -13.35
CA PHE A 15 -18.62 -10.59 -12.18
C PHE A 15 -17.28 -10.63 -11.95
N THR A 16 -16.84 -11.13 -12.63
CA THR A 16 -15.55 -11.30 -12.50
C THR A 16 -14.82 -10.09 -12.44
N MET A 17 -15.04 -9.33 -13.17
CA MET A 17 -14.33 -8.16 -13.23
C MET A 17 -14.32 -7.62 -11.97
N ALA A 18 -15.21 -7.79 -11.31
CA ALA A 18 -15.31 -7.26 -10.04
C ALA A 18 -14.05 -7.53 -9.38
N ALA A 19 -13.38 -8.42 -9.80
CA ALA A 19 -12.21 -8.75 -9.13
C ALA A 19 -11.17 -7.71 -9.34
N ALA A 20 -11.53 -6.65 -9.83
CA ALA A 20 -10.56 -5.63 -10.08
C ALA A 20 -9.69 -5.35 -8.89
N ALA A 21 -8.64 -4.68 -9.12
CA ALA A 21 -7.69 -4.34 -8.09
C ALA A 21 -8.33 -3.63 -6.92
N ALA A 22 -7.82 -3.88 -5.75
CA ALA A 22 -8.32 -3.21 -4.56
C ALA A 22 -7.99 -1.72 -4.63
N ASP A 23 -8.85 -0.93 -4.07
CA ASP A 23 -8.65 0.51 -4.08
C ASP A 23 -7.82 0.92 -2.88
N VAL A 24 -6.56 1.23 -3.13
CA VAL A 24 -5.67 1.62 -2.07
C VAL A 24 -5.63 3.12 -1.87
N THR A 25 -6.39 3.87 -2.67
CA THR A 25 -6.38 5.32 -2.55
C THR A 25 -6.95 5.73 -1.21
N GLY A 26 -6.26 6.62 -0.55
CA GLY A 26 -6.73 7.15 0.72
C GLY A 26 -5.60 7.34 1.71
N LYS A 27 -5.98 7.65 2.92
CA LYS A 27 -5.02 7.90 3.98
C LYS A 27 -4.99 6.68 4.89
N TRP A 28 -3.79 6.20 5.13
CA TRP A 28 -3.58 5.02 5.97
C TRP A 28 -2.68 5.40 7.13
N VAL A 29 -2.99 4.90 8.31
CA VAL A 29 -2.23 5.23 9.52
C VAL A 29 -1.73 3.95 10.13
N ALA A 30 -0.45 3.92 10.45
CA ALA A 30 0.17 2.75 11.07
C ALA A 30 0.83 3.14 12.39
N GLN A 31 0.76 2.23 13.35
CA GLN A 31 1.46 2.38 14.60
C GLN A 31 2.68 1.48 14.50
N ILE A 32 3.86 2.06 14.48
CA ILE A 32 5.08 1.30 14.28
C ILE A 32 5.89 1.31 15.57
N ALA A 33 6.26 0.14 16.04
CA ALA A 33 7.04 0.05 17.25
C ALA A 33 8.43 0.62 16.99
N GLY A 34 8.84 1.50 17.85
CA GLY A 34 10.16 2.09 17.76
C GLY A 34 11.07 1.54 18.82
N ARG A 35 12.20 2.14 18.98
CA ARG A 35 13.14 1.74 20.00
C ARG A 35 12.56 2.05 21.37
N ASN A 36 12.97 1.34 22.35
CA ASN A 36 12.57 1.56 23.75
C ASN A 36 11.07 1.34 23.96
N GLY A 37 10.43 0.55 23.12
CA GLY A 37 9.04 0.23 23.33
C GLY A 37 8.08 1.34 22.98
N GLN A 38 8.55 2.44 22.45
CA GLN A 38 7.66 3.52 22.07
C GLN A 38 7.08 3.26 20.71
N THR A 39 5.86 3.73 20.50
CA THR A 39 5.18 3.56 19.23
C THR A 39 5.13 4.88 18.51
N ARG A 40 5.37 4.86 17.21
CA ARG A 40 5.27 6.06 16.39
C ARG A 40 4.19 5.87 15.38
N GLU A 41 3.42 6.92 15.14
CA GLU A 41 2.39 6.89 14.13
C GLU A 41 2.97 7.34 12.80
N GLN A 42 2.71 6.61 11.77
CA GLN A 42 3.16 7.00 10.43
C GLN A 42 1.96 7.00 9.52
N THR A 43 1.85 8.02 8.69
CA THR A 43 0.71 8.21 7.81
C THR A 43 1.16 8.04 6.36
N PHE A 44 0.38 7.27 5.62
CA PHE A 44 0.63 7.06 4.20
C PHE A 44 -0.56 7.62 3.45
N ASN A 45 -0.31 8.62 2.59
CA ASN A 45 -1.36 9.14 1.73
C ASN A 45 -1.10 8.55 0.35
N LEU A 46 -1.95 7.64 -0.08
CA LEU A 46 -1.71 6.88 -1.29
C LEU A 46 -2.77 7.16 -2.33
N LYS A 47 -2.38 7.13 -3.57
CA LYS A 47 -3.29 7.34 -4.67
C LYS A 47 -2.98 6.34 -5.77
N ALA A 48 -3.99 5.60 -6.18
CA ALA A 48 -3.87 4.65 -7.26
C ALA A 48 -4.11 5.35 -8.59
N ASP A 49 -3.24 5.05 -9.56
CA ASP A 49 -3.37 5.62 -10.89
C ASP A 49 -3.10 4.45 -11.83
N GLY A 50 -4.14 3.65 -12.11
CA GLY A 50 -3.96 2.44 -12.87
C GLY A 50 -3.09 1.47 -12.09
N ALA A 51 -2.03 1.02 -12.67
CA ALA A 51 -1.11 0.10 -12.00
C ALA A 51 0.00 0.86 -11.28
N ASN A 52 -0.05 2.17 -11.27
CA ASN A 52 0.95 2.98 -10.60
C ASN A 52 0.43 3.50 -9.28
N LEU A 53 1.33 3.66 -8.33
CA LEU A 53 0.97 4.16 -7.02
C LEU A 53 1.79 5.40 -6.74
N THR A 54 1.12 6.46 -6.31
CA THR A 54 1.79 7.71 -5.93
C THR A 54 1.34 8.08 -4.53
N GLY A 55 2.00 9.02 -3.95
CA GLY A 55 1.62 9.49 -2.63
C GLY A 55 2.79 9.95 -1.81
N THR A 56 2.54 10.09 -0.52
CA THR A 56 3.55 10.54 0.42
C THR A 56 3.50 9.72 1.69
N VAL A 57 4.62 9.70 2.39
CA VAL A 57 4.73 9.05 3.69
C VAL A 57 5.17 10.13 4.66
N SER A 58 4.50 10.22 5.81
CA SER A 58 4.89 11.20 6.80
C SER A 58 6.19 10.76 7.44
N GLY A 59 7.06 11.72 7.66
CA GLY A 59 8.31 11.46 8.29
C GLY A 59 8.35 12.03 9.69
N ARG A 60 9.52 12.05 10.28
CA ARG A 60 9.67 12.64 11.58
C ARG A 60 9.41 14.13 11.48
N GLN A 61 8.87 14.67 12.52
CA GLN A 61 8.63 16.10 12.62
C GLN A 61 7.64 16.60 11.58
N GLY A 62 6.81 15.71 11.09
CA GLY A 62 5.75 16.14 10.19
C GLY A 62 6.16 16.34 8.75
N ALA A 63 7.41 16.07 8.40
CA ALA A 63 7.81 16.24 7.01
C ALA A 63 7.31 15.05 6.19
N ASP A 64 6.76 15.35 5.02
CA ASP A 64 6.27 14.32 4.14
C ASP A 64 7.28 14.02 3.05
N THR A 65 7.40 12.76 2.69
CA THR A 65 8.31 12.34 1.64
C THR A 65 7.51 11.64 0.55
N ALA A 66 7.74 12.04 -0.68
CA ALA A 66 7.03 11.40 -1.79
C ALA A 66 7.57 9.99 -2.00
N ILE A 67 6.69 9.07 -2.35
CA ILE A 67 7.13 7.71 -2.65
C ILE A 67 7.62 7.65 -4.09
N SER A 68 8.42 6.65 -4.38
CA SER A 68 8.97 6.42 -5.71
C SER A 68 8.69 5.00 -6.14
N ALA A 69 8.72 4.75 -7.45
CA ALA A 69 8.56 3.42 -7.99
C ALA A 69 7.33 2.68 -7.45
N GLY A 70 6.25 3.40 -7.27
CA GLY A 70 5.03 2.79 -6.74
C GLY A 70 4.33 1.94 -7.76
N LYS A 71 3.92 0.75 -7.37
CA LYS A 71 3.25 -0.19 -8.26
C LYS A 71 2.12 -0.89 -7.53
N ILE A 72 1.09 -1.24 -8.29
CA ILE A 72 -0.05 -1.96 -7.79
C ILE A 72 -0.26 -3.20 -8.65
N ASP A 73 -0.39 -4.35 -8.02
CA ASP A 73 -0.62 -5.59 -8.72
C ASP A 73 -1.73 -6.31 -7.95
N GLY A 74 -2.98 -6.12 -8.37
CA GLY A 74 -4.11 -6.67 -7.66
C GLY A 74 -4.23 -6.04 -6.29
N ASP A 75 -4.10 -6.82 -5.25
CA ASP A 75 -4.16 -6.30 -3.90
C ASP A 75 -2.75 -6.07 -3.33
N LYS A 76 -1.72 -6.25 -4.13
CA LYS A 76 -0.35 -6.05 -3.67
C LYS A 76 0.17 -4.70 -4.11
N ILE A 77 0.84 -4.01 -3.23
CA ILE A 77 1.45 -2.72 -3.56
C ILE A 77 2.91 -2.75 -3.15
N SER A 78 3.69 -1.93 -3.81
CA SER A 78 5.08 -1.76 -3.44
C SER A 78 5.53 -0.35 -3.80
N PHE A 79 6.48 0.17 -3.05
CA PHE A 79 7.06 1.47 -3.37
C PHE A 79 8.35 1.63 -2.60
N VAL A 80 9.06 2.70 -2.93
CA VAL A 80 10.35 3.00 -2.32
C VAL A 80 10.26 4.40 -1.74
N VAL A 81 10.85 4.59 -0.57
CA VAL A 81 10.97 5.91 0.04
C VAL A 81 12.46 6.21 0.14
N LYS A 82 12.88 7.35 -0.40
CA LYS A 82 14.26 7.76 -0.34
C LYS A 82 14.40 8.82 0.73
N MET A 83 15.34 8.61 1.62
CA MET A 83 15.59 9.54 2.70
C MET A 83 17.07 9.88 2.73
N GLU A 84 17.39 11.09 3.16
CA GLU A 84 18.77 11.50 3.27
C GLU A 84 19.19 11.47 4.72
N ARG A 85 20.32 10.86 4.98
CA ARG A 85 20.87 10.81 6.31
C ARG A 85 22.35 11.07 6.21
N GLY A 86 22.81 12.09 6.89
CA GLY A 86 24.24 12.39 6.93
C GLY A 86 24.87 12.55 5.57
N GLY A 87 24.13 13.13 4.63
CA GLY A 87 24.67 13.33 3.30
C GLY A 87 24.52 12.15 2.38
N ASN A 88 23.99 11.03 2.88
CA ASN A 88 23.79 9.85 2.06
C ASN A 88 22.31 9.61 1.83
N THR A 89 21.97 9.03 0.68
CA THR A 89 20.61 8.67 0.36
C THR A 89 20.37 7.23 0.78
N VAL A 90 19.35 7.01 1.59
CA VAL A 90 18.98 5.67 2.02
C VAL A 90 17.62 5.35 1.43
N GLU A 91 17.49 4.17 0.86
CA GLU A 91 16.23 3.73 0.29
C GLU A 91 15.59 2.71 1.20
N GLN A 92 14.30 2.88 1.45
CA GLN A 92 13.52 1.89 2.17
C GLN A 92 12.47 1.34 1.23
N LYS A 93 12.39 0.03 1.14
CA LYS A 93 11.42 -0.62 0.26
C LYS A 93 10.23 -1.04 1.08
N TYR A 94 9.05 -0.68 0.59
CA TYR A 94 7.82 -1.06 1.25
C TYR A 94 7.03 -1.98 0.33
N SER A 95 6.41 -3.00 0.89
CA SER A 95 5.49 -3.82 0.14
C SER A 95 4.30 -4.07 1.06
N GLY A 96 3.14 -4.30 0.48
CA GLY A 96 1.96 -4.48 1.30
C GLY A 96 0.86 -5.20 0.56
N ILE A 97 -0.13 -5.66 1.33
CA ILE A 97 -1.31 -6.32 0.80
C ILE A 97 -2.50 -5.60 1.38
N VAL A 98 -3.40 -5.17 0.48
CA VAL A 98 -4.62 -4.46 0.90
C VAL A 98 -5.68 -5.50 1.22
N ALA A 99 -6.25 -5.40 2.40
CA ALA A 99 -7.32 -6.31 2.81
C ALA A 99 -8.39 -5.48 3.49
N GLY A 100 -9.35 -5.00 2.72
CA GLY A 100 -10.42 -4.16 3.26
C GLY A 100 -9.86 -2.83 3.75
N ASP A 101 -10.05 -2.55 5.01
CA ASP A 101 -9.56 -1.30 5.59
C ASP A 101 -8.20 -1.46 6.25
N GLU A 102 -7.53 -2.57 6.01
CA GLU A 102 -6.20 -2.80 6.55
C GLU A 102 -5.20 -2.97 5.43
N LEU A 103 -4.00 -2.52 5.68
CA LEU A 103 -2.91 -2.65 4.73
C LEU A 103 -1.76 -3.29 5.49
N LYS A 104 -1.49 -4.54 5.20
CA LYS A 104 -0.42 -5.26 5.87
C LYS A 104 0.87 -4.95 5.15
N MET A 105 1.79 -4.33 5.84
CA MET A 105 2.98 -3.78 5.23
C MET A 105 4.25 -4.43 5.76
N LYS A 106 5.25 -4.42 4.91
CA LYS A 106 6.59 -4.85 5.29
C LYS A 106 7.56 -3.80 4.77
N ARG A 107 8.44 -3.36 5.64
CA ARG A 107 9.44 -2.35 5.28
C ARG A 107 10.82 -2.98 5.41
N GLU A 108 11.62 -2.85 4.37
CA GLU A 108 13.00 -3.33 4.39
C GLU A 108 13.92 -2.14 4.33
N GLY A 109 14.77 -2.01 5.30
CA GLY A 109 15.73 -0.93 5.32
C GLY A 109 17.04 -1.35 4.72
N GLY A 110 17.94 -0.41 4.62
CA GLY A 110 19.21 -0.66 3.99
C GLY A 110 20.08 -1.64 4.71
N GLN A 111 19.78 -1.95 5.95
CA GLN A 111 20.60 -2.87 6.69
C GLN A 111 19.99 -4.26 6.77
N GLY A 112 19.08 -4.54 5.91
CA GLY A 112 18.53 -5.88 5.83
C GLY A 112 17.48 -6.26 6.84
N ALA A 113 17.25 -5.47 7.84
CA ALA A 113 16.22 -5.79 8.81
C ALA A 113 14.86 -5.46 8.23
N ALA A 114 13.93 -6.38 8.35
CA ALA A 114 12.58 -6.15 7.87
C ALA A 114 11.66 -5.91 9.06
N THR A 115 10.74 -4.97 8.90
CA THR A 115 9.76 -4.66 9.93
C THR A 115 8.38 -4.83 9.33
N GLU A 116 7.52 -5.57 10.01
CA GLU A 116 6.16 -5.76 9.56
C GLU A 116 5.21 -4.97 10.43
N PHE A 117 4.23 -4.35 9.83
CA PHE A 117 3.24 -3.59 10.57
C PHE A 117 1.96 -3.53 9.75
N THR A 118 0.88 -3.11 10.39
CA THR A 118 -0.41 -2.99 9.72
C THR A 118 -0.85 -1.55 9.79
N ALA A 119 -1.22 -1.00 8.64
CA ALA A 119 -1.80 0.32 8.58
C ALA A 119 -3.30 0.17 8.43
N LYS A 120 -4.05 1.11 8.98
CA LYS A 120 -5.49 1.08 8.88
C LYS A 120 -5.96 2.32 8.17
N ARG A 121 -7.04 2.19 7.43
CA ARG A 121 -7.58 3.30 6.69
C ARG A 121 -8.12 4.33 7.67
N ALA A 122 -7.73 5.56 7.50
CA ALA A 122 -8.19 6.63 8.38
C ALA A 122 -9.60 7.00 7.99
N LYS A 123 -10.39 7.36 8.98
CA LYS A 123 -11.77 7.75 8.75
C LYS A 123 -11.92 9.24 8.67
#